data_d813424553cdb22997a67a4cf7bf1d5a
#
_entry.id   d813424553cdb22997a67a4cf7bf1d5a
#
_cell.length_a   1.000
_cell.length_b   1.000
_cell.length_c   1.000
_cell.angle_alpha   90.00
_cell.angle_beta   90.00
_cell.angle_gamma   90.00
#
_symmetry.space_group_name_H-M   'P 1'
#
loop_
_entity.id
_entity.type
_entity.pdbx_description
1 polymer ?
#
loop_
_entity_poly.entity_id
_entity_poly.type
_entity_poly.pdbx_seq_one_letter_code
_entity_poly.pdbx_strand_id
1 'polypeptide(L)'
;MEIRYEKHWSGYLNREMEFKIYGSCGKPVLFIPCQAGRFWDFESFHMIDYWAPWIESGKYMVFAIDTIDNEAWAAQGADNRWRIENHERWYNYVVNEMVPTIKHIAGLANGYDQGILTFGASMGAMHAANLYYRRPDLFDSCFAISGLYDNKEFFGDYCDDLVYNNCPCLYLQNLPDGHFYKDMYNSQKSLIVCGQGAWEEPLLESTRWLDTVCCQKGIHTRFEYWGKDVNHDCPWWYKMVQTYLPWFLG
;
A
#
# COMPACT_ATOMS: atom_id res chain seq x y z
N MET A 1 -5.33 7.24 22.67
CA MET A 1 -5.46 6.25 21.56
C MET A 1 -5.28 4.85 22.12
N GLU A 2 -6.16 3.90 21.78
CA GLU A 2 -5.97 2.47 22.07
C GLU A 2 -4.93 1.89 21.12
N ILE A 3 -4.01 1.07 21.65
CA ILE A 3 -2.99 0.35 20.87
C ILE A 3 -3.04 -1.10 21.28
N ARG A 4 -3.24 -2.02 20.33
CA ARG A 4 -3.25 -3.46 20.55
C ARG A 4 -2.16 -4.12 19.72
N TYR A 5 -1.44 -5.04 20.32
CA TYR A 5 -0.51 -5.94 19.65
C TYR A 5 -1.15 -7.29 19.49
N GLU A 6 -1.07 -7.82 18.28
CA GLU A 6 -1.65 -9.10 17.91
C GLU A 6 -0.64 -9.92 17.10
N LYS A 7 -0.80 -11.23 17.15
CA LYS A 7 -0.09 -12.14 16.28
C LYS A 7 -0.94 -13.35 15.94
N HIS A 8 -0.74 -13.91 14.76
CA HIS A 8 -1.37 -15.15 14.35
C HIS A 8 -0.45 -15.98 13.46
N TRP A 9 -0.72 -17.28 13.40
CA TRP A 9 -0.03 -18.16 12.47
C TRP A 9 -0.52 -17.94 11.06
N SER A 10 0.40 -17.69 10.13
CA SER A 10 0.09 -17.65 8.71
C SER A 10 0.34 -19.00 8.04
N GLY A 11 -0.69 -19.56 7.43
CA GLY A 11 -0.59 -20.76 6.62
C GLY A 11 0.18 -20.53 5.32
N TYR A 12 0.07 -19.32 4.73
CA TYR A 12 0.78 -18.98 3.50
C TYR A 12 2.29 -18.79 3.72
N LEU A 13 2.68 -18.24 4.86
CA LEU A 13 4.08 -17.93 5.19
C LEU A 13 4.73 -18.99 6.10
N ASN A 14 3.93 -19.93 6.64
CA ASN A 14 4.37 -20.97 7.55
C ASN A 14 5.17 -20.42 8.76
N ARG A 15 4.66 -19.32 9.33
CA ARG A 15 5.25 -18.62 10.49
C ARG A 15 4.21 -17.79 11.23
N GLU A 16 4.54 -17.38 12.45
CA GLU A 16 3.79 -16.34 13.13
C GLU A 16 4.03 -14.99 12.44
N MET A 17 2.94 -14.26 12.18
CA MET A 17 2.95 -12.90 11.66
C MET A 17 2.39 -11.95 12.72
N GLU A 18 3.03 -10.81 12.87
CA GLU A 18 2.75 -9.83 13.90
C GLU A 18 2.13 -8.58 13.30
N PHE A 19 1.25 -7.92 14.05
CA PHE A 19 0.67 -6.64 13.66
C PHE A 19 0.21 -5.83 14.87
N LYS A 20 0.07 -4.53 14.69
CA LYS A 20 -0.52 -3.64 15.69
C LYS A 20 -1.78 -2.99 15.15
N ILE A 21 -2.68 -2.69 16.07
CA ILE A 21 -3.93 -1.99 15.77
C ILE A 21 -3.96 -0.71 16.59
N TYR A 22 -4.22 0.40 15.89
CA TYR A 22 -4.31 1.73 16.48
C TYR A 22 -5.72 2.27 16.33
N GLY A 23 -6.34 2.64 17.46
CA GLY A 23 -7.72 3.07 17.54
C GLY A 23 -8.71 1.95 17.85
N SER A 24 -9.95 2.33 18.14
CA SER A 24 -11.03 1.43 18.56
C SER A 24 -12.19 1.35 17.57
N CYS A 25 -12.26 2.24 16.58
CA CYS A 25 -13.29 2.28 15.54
C CYS A 25 -12.84 3.16 14.36
N GLY A 26 -13.68 3.23 13.33
CA GLY A 26 -13.44 4.05 12.13
C GLY A 26 -13.10 3.21 10.91
N LYS A 27 -12.87 3.88 9.77
CA LYS A 27 -12.48 3.22 8.52
C LYS A 27 -11.18 2.43 8.70
N PRO A 28 -11.16 1.12 8.38
CA PRO A 28 -9.94 0.35 8.48
C PRO A 28 -8.90 0.82 7.47
N VAL A 29 -7.67 0.96 7.95
CA VAL A 29 -6.49 1.31 7.16
C VAL A 29 -5.47 0.20 7.30
N LEU A 30 -5.05 -0.38 6.19
CA LEU A 30 -3.93 -1.30 6.14
C LEU A 30 -2.65 -0.48 5.90
N PHE A 31 -1.87 -0.25 6.96
CA PHE A 31 -0.56 0.38 6.85
C PHE A 31 0.50 -0.67 6.54
N ILE A 32 1.27 -0.42 5.48
CA ILE A 32 2.38 -1.26 5.05
C ILE A 32 3.67 -0.44 5.21
N PRO A 33 4.65 -0.92 5.97
CA PRO A 33 5.88 -0.19 6.23
C PRO A 33 6.77 -0.04 5.00
N CYS A 34 7.81 0.77 5.09
CA CYS A 34 8.85 0.89 4.08
C CYS A 34 9.64 -0.42 3.91
N GLN A 35 10.59 -0.45 2.97
CA GLN A 35 11.40 -1.63 2.67
C GLN A 35 11.98 -2.26 3.94
N ALA A 36 11.81 -3.57 4.07
CA ALA A 36 12.25 -4.36 5.23
C ALA A 36 11.68 -3.89 6.57
N GLY A 37 10.64 -3.09 6.53
CA GLY A 37 10.00 -2.54 7.73
C GLY A 37 9.16 -3.55 8.47
N ARG A 38 8.82 -3.18 9.71
CA ARG A 38 8.08 -4.00 10.64
C ARG A 38 6.78 -3.31 11.08
N PHE A 39 5.88 -4.08 11.64
CA PHE A 39 4.58 -3.62 12.15
C PHE A 39 4.66 -2.45 13.17
N TRP A 40 5.80 -2.24 13.82
CA TRP A 40 6.03 -1.13 14.76
C TRP A 40 6.54 0.16 14.10
N ASP A 41 6.85 0.14 12.80
CA ASP A 41 7.44 1.31 12.11
C ASP A 41 6.46 2.49 11.99
N PHE A 42 5.16 2.22 12.11
CA PHE A 42 4.16 3.28 12.24
C PHE A 42 4.42 4.20 13.46
N GLU A 43 4.97 3.62 14.54
CA GLU A 43 5.45 4.35 15.72
C GLU A 43 6.89 4.83 15.56
N SER A 44 7.81 3.92 15.18
CA SER A 44 9.26 4.19 15.17
C SER A 44 9.65 5.31 14.22
N PHE A 45 8.92 5.48 13.13
CA PHE A 45 9.07 6.60 12.18
C PHE A 45 8.09 7.73 12.45
N HIS A 46 7.47 7.82 13.62
CA HIS A 46 6.56 8.90 14.01
C HIS A 46 5.36 9.13 13.08
N MET A 47 5.03 8.19 12.20
CA MET A 47 3.86 8.33 11.32
C MET A 47 2.56 8.40 12.13
N ILE A 48 2.50 7.69 13.25
CA ILE A 48 1.38 7.70 14.19
C ILE A 48 1.02 9.12 14.66
N ASP A 49 1.99 10.01 14.85
CA ASP A 49 1.77 11.37 15.38
C ASP A 49 0.91 12.20 14.41
N TYR A 50 1.03 11.94 13.11
CA TYR A 50 0.30 12.63 12.06
C TYR A 50 -1.06 12.00 11.75
N TRP A 51 -1.27 10.75 12.17
CA TRP A 51 -2.56 10.07 12.09
C TRP A 51 -3.37 10.18 13.38
N ALA A 52 -2.74 10.47 14.52
CA ALA A 52 -3.36 10.46 15.85
C ALA A 52 -4.66 11.26 15.93
N PRO A 53 -4.79 12.51 15.42
CA PRO A 53 -6.04 13.25 15.50
C PRO A 53 -7.22 12.56 14.83
N TRP A 54 -6.96 11.80 13.77
CA TRP A 54 -7.96 11.08 13.00
C TRP A 54 -8.33 9.74 13.65
N ILE A 55 -7.35 9.06 14.23
CA ILE A 55 -7.55 7.81 14.97
C ILE A 55 -8.30 8.09 16.28
N GLU A 56 -7.88 9.10 17.03
CA GLU A 56 -8.51 9.48 18.32
C GLU A 56 -9.93 10.02 18.15
N SER A 57 -10.23 10.62 17.02
CA SER A 57 -11.60 11.04 16.66
C SER A 57 -12.47 9.89 16.15
N GLY A 58 -11.96 8.65 16.09
CA GLY A 58 -12.70 7.47 15.62
C GLY A 58 -12.97 7.47 14.12
N LYS A 59 -12.23 8.21 13.32
CA LYS A 59 -12.38 8.24 11.86
C LYS A 59 -11.62 7.13 11.16
N TYR A 60 -10.47 6.72 11.72
CA TYR A 60 -9.65 5.63 11.22
C TYR A 60 -9.25 4.66 12.32
N MET A 61 -9.14 3.40 11.92
CA MET A 61 -8.57 2.31 12.69
C MET A 61 -7.44 1.69 11.89
N VAL A 62 -6.19 1.88 12.32
CA VAL A 62 -5.01 1.50 11.54
C VAL A 62 -4.49 0.13 11.96
N PHE A 63 -4.27 -0.73 10.99
CA PHE A 63 -3.65 -2.05 11.12
C PHE A 63 -2.27 -2.01 10.48
N ALA A 64 -1.23 -1.95 11.30
CA ALA A 64 0.15 -1.95 10.84
C ALA A 64 0.71 -3.37 10.83
N ILE A 65 1.08 -3.87 9.66
CA ILE A 65 1.49 -5.26 9.44
C ILE A 65 2.97 -5.39 9.13
N ASP A 66 3.49 -6.61 9.26
CA ASP A 66 4.85 -6.96 8.82
C ASP A 66 4.91 -7.20 7.32
N THR A 67 6.08 -6.91 6.74
CA THR A 67 6.48 -7.37 5.41
C THR A 67 7.51 -8.49 5.50
N ILE A 68 7.81 -9.12 4.35
CA ILE A 68 8.90 -10.08 4.19
C ILE A 68 9.84 -9.65 3.06
N ASP A 69 10.01 -8.34 2.87
CA ASP A 69 10.76 -7.79 1.73
C ASP A 69 12.18 -8.34 1.61
N ASN A 70 12.85 -8.61 2.75
CA ASN A 70 14.19 -9.22 2.78
C ASN A 70 14.23 -10.66 2.23
N GLU A 71 13.09 -11.31 2.07
CA GLU A 71 12.93 -12.63 1.45
C GLU A 71 12.24 -12.53 0.08
N ALA A 72 11.88 -11.33 -0.36
CA ALA A 72 11.11 -11.06 -1.56
C ALA A 72 11.75 -9.95 -2.41
N TRP A 73 11.09 -8.80 -2.56
CA TRP A 73 11.54 -7.69 -3.42
C TRP A 73 12.96 -7.21 -3.10
N ALA A 74 13.32 -7.06 -1.83
CA ALA A 74 14.62 -6.56 -1.39
C ALA A 74 15.72 -7.63 -1.35
N ALA A 75 15.43 -8.90 -1.58
CA ALA A 75 16.40 -10.00 -1.60
C ALA A 75 17.25 -9.99 -2.90
N GLN A 76 17.83 -8.83 -3.27
CA GLN A 76 18.63 -8.70 -4.48
C GLN A 76 19.82 -9.66 -4.43
N GLY A 77 20.08 -10.34 -5.56
CA GLY A 77 21.12 -11.35 -5.67
C GLY A 77 20.64 -12.79 -5.39
N ALA A 78 19.44 -12.98 -4.82
CA ALA A 78 18.79 -14.28 -4.77
C ALA A 78 18.11 -14.62 -6.10
N ASP A 79 17.68 -15.87 -6.26
CA ASP A 79 16.92 -16.31 -7.43
C ASP A 79 15.64 -15.50 -7.61
N ASN A 80 15.43 -14.93 -8.77
CA ASN A 80 14.31 -14.02 -9.04
C ASN A 80 12.95 -14.70 -8.91
N ARG A 81 12.84 -15.96 -9.37
CA ARG A 81 11.58 -16.72 -9.24
C ARG A 81 11.25 -16.98 -7.78
N TRP A 82 12.23 -17.40 -6.98
CA TRP A 82 12.06 -17.61 -5.54
C TRP A 82 11.63 -16.33 -4.82
N ARG A 83 12.24 -15.18 -5.15
CA ARG A 83 11.90 -13.87 -4.57
C ARG A 83 10.45 -13.50 -4.81
N ILE A 84 9.99 -13.63 -6.05
CA ILE A 84 8.61 -13.22 -6.38
C ILE A 84 7.58 -14.25 -5.91
N GLU A 85 7.91 -15.53 -5.80
CA GLU A 85 7.06 -16.54 -5.17
C GLU A 85 6.87 -16.26 -3.67
N ASN A 86 7.90 -15.81 -2.97
CA ASN A 86 7.77 -15.38 -1.58
C ASN A 86 6.86 -14.16 -1.46
N HIS A 87 7.03 -13.18 -2.34
CA HIS A 87 6.11 -12.03 -2.37
C HIS A 87 4.66 -12.46 -2.61
N GLU A 88 4.41 -13.39 -3.52
CA GLU A 88 3.05 -13.88 -3.79
C GLU A 88 2.47 -14.65 -2.59
N ARG A 89 3.29 -15.34 -1.78
CA ARG A 89 2.86 -15.90 -0.49
C ARG A 89 2.46 -14.81 0.50
N TRP A 90 3.24 -13.72 0.60
CA TRP A 90 2.89 -12.57 1.42
C TRP A 90 1.62 -11.87 0.93
N TYR A 91 1.48 -11.68 -0.38
CA TYR A 91 0.24 -11.16 -0.96
C TYR A 91 -0.98 -12.01 -0.56
N ASN A 92 -0.86 -13.32 -0.67
CA ASN A 92 -1.93 -14.25 -0.28
C ASN A 92 -2.20 -14.22 1.24
N TYR A 93 -1.17 -14.06 2.08
CA TYR A 93 -1.33 -13.80 3.50
C TYR A 93 -2.17 -12.54 3.74
N VAL A 94 -1.84 -11.43 3.09
CA VAL A 94 -2.60 -10.18 3.24
C VAL A 94 -4.04 -10.35 2.82
N VAL A 95 -4.27 -10.90 1.63
CA VAL A 95 -5.62 -11.00 1.04
C VAL A 95 -6.51 -12.02 1.76
N ASN A 96 -5.96 -13.18 2.14
CA ASN A 96 -6.76 -14.31 2.61
C ASN A 96 -6.74 -14.49 4.14
N GLU A 97 -5.81 -13.85 4.85
CA GLU A 97 -5.71 -13.94 6.31
C GLU A 97 -5.90 -12.55 6.96
N MET A 98 -5.14 -11.53 6.53
CA MET A 98 -5.23 -10.20 7.14
C MET A 98 -6.53 -9.45 6.78
N VAL A 99 -6.95 -9.46 5.53
CA VAL A 99 -8.22 -8.79 5.13
C VAL A 99 -9.42 -9.34 5.91
N PRO A 100 -9.64 -10.66 6.01
CA PRO A 100 -10.71 -11.19 6.87
C PRO A 100 -10.57 -10.78 8.35
N THR A 101 -9.35 -10.78 8.88
CA THR A 101 -9.07 -10.35 10.27
C THR A 101 -9.42 -8.86 10.46
N ILE A 102 -8.98 -8.00 9.55
CA ILE A 102 -9.29 -6.56 9.57
C ILE A 102 -10.80 -6.33 9.50
N LYS A 103 -11.48 -6.97 8.55
CA LYS A 103 -12.94 -6.84 8.38
C LYS A 103 -13.71 -7.34 9.60
N HIS A 104 -13.31 -8.45 10.20
CA HIS A 104 -13.91 -8.96 11.42
C HIS A 104 -13.76 -7.96 12.59
N ILE A 105 -12.56 -7.50 12.86
CA ILE A 105 -12.27 -6.59 13.99
C ILE A 105 -12.96 -5.22 13.76
N ALA A 106 -12.80 -4.64 12.59
CA ALA A 106 -13.41 -3.35 12.26
C ALA A 106 -14.94 -3.44 12.16
N GLY A 107 -15.47 -4.55 11.62
CA GLY A 107 -16.91 -4.80 11.55
C GLY A 107 -17.57 -4.90 12.94
N LEU A 108 -16.93 -5.59 13.89
CA LEU A 108 -17.40 -5.63 15.28
C LEU A 108 -17.34 -4.25 15.94
N ALA A 109 -16.28 -3.49 15.69
CA ALA A 109 -16.09 -2.16 16.26
C ALA A 109 -17.09 -1.11 15.72
N ASN A 110 -17.37 -1.17 14.42
CA ASN A 110 -18.21 -0.18 13.73
C ASN A 110 -19.68 -0.61 13.60
N GLY A 111 -20.00 -1.90 13.73
CA GLY A 111 -21.35 -2.44 13.51
C GLY A 111 -21.72 -2.65 12.03
N TYR A 112 -20.81 -2.43 11.09
CA TYR A 112 -21.01 -2.64 9.65
C TYR A 112 -19.68 -2.93 8.93
N ASP A 113 -19.77 -3.59 7.77
CA ASP A 113 -18.61 -3.85 6.90
C ASP A 113 -18.30 -2.64 6.00
N GLN A 114 -17.05 -2.41 5.75
CA GLN A 114 -16.57 -1.38 4.83
C GLN A 114 -15.27 -1.81 4.16
N GLY A 115 -14.94 -1.16 3.04
CA GLY A 115 -13.67 -1.38 2.36
C GLY A 115 -12.48 -0.86 3.16
N ILE A 116 -11.30 -1.31 2.79
CA ILE A 116 -10.04 -1.01 3.47
C ILE A 116 -9.26 0.03 2.66
N LEU A 117 -8.77 1.08 3.33
CA LEU A 117 -7.77 2.00 2.77
C LEU A 117 -6.38 1.36 2.87
N THR A 118 -5.70 1.17 1.74
CA THR A 118 -4.28 0.80 1.74
C THR A 118 -3.41 2.05 1.86
N PHE A 119 -2.42 2.03 2.75
CA PHE A 119 -1.52 3.15 2.97
C PHE A 119 -0.08 2.69 3.15
N GLY A 120 0.85 3.39 2.52
CA GLY A 120 2.29 3.19 2.69
C GLY A 120 3.13 4.25 2.00
N ALA A 121 4.41 4.28 2.36
CA ALA A 121 5.43 5.11 1.71
C ALA A 121 6.57 4.22 1.19
N SER A 122 7.29 4.67 0.16
CA SER A 122 8.40 3.93 -0.44
C SER A 122 7.95 2.52 -0.91
N MET A 123 8.61 1.44 -0.51
CA MET A 123 8.18 0.08 -0.83
C MET A 123 6.78 -0.24 -0.28
N GLY A 124 6.40 0.33 0.87
CA GLY A 124 5.04 0.22 1.38
C GLY A 124 3.99 0.81 0.44
N ALA A 125 4.32 1.89 -0.28
CA ALA A 125 3.45 2.47 -1.30
C ALA A 125 3.32 1.56 -2.54
N MET A 126 4.40 0.90 -2.94
CA MET A 126 4.38 -0.13 -3.99
C MET A 126 3.37 -1.23 -3.65
N HIS A 127 3.46 -1.77 -2.44
CA HIS A 127 2.55 -2.82 -1.98
C HIS A 127 1.11 -2.31 -1.84
N ALA A 128 0.91 -1.11 -1.28
CA ALA A 128 -0.41 -0.52 -1.11
C ALA A 128 -1.14 -0.33 -2.45
N ALA A 129 -0.45 0.22 -3.45
CA ALA A 129 -1.01 0.38 -4.79
C ALA A 129 -1.27 -0.95 -5.48
N ASN A 130 -0.33 -1.93 -5.37
CA ASN A 130 -0.51 -3.25 -5.96
C ASN A 130 -1.70 -4.01 -5.37
N LEU A 131 -1.89 -3.96 -4.05
CA LEU A 131 -3.06 -4.55 -3.38
C LEU A 131 -4.36 -3.91 -3.87
N TYR A 132 -4.41 -2.58 -3.92
CA TYR A 132 -5.58 -1.84 -4.40
C TYR A 132 -5.93 -2.19 -5.85
N TYR A 133 -4.99 -2.10 -6.78
CA TYR A 133 -5.27 -2.36 -8.19
C TYR A 133 -5.56 -3.84 -8.49
N ARG A 134 -4.99 -4.79 -7.75
CA ARG A 134 -5.30 -6.21 -7.90
C ARG A 134 -6.64 -6.61 -7.29
N ARG A 135 -7.08 -5.93 -6.22
CA ARG A 135 -8.29 -6.29 -5.47
C ARG A 135 -9.10 -5.06 -5.03
N PRO A 136 -9.62 -4.29 -6.01
CA PRO A 136 -10.48 -3.14 -5.70
C PRO A 136 -11.82 -3.53 -5.03
N ASP A 137 -12.15 -4.81 -5.04
CA ASP A 137 -13.27 -5.39 -4.32
C ASP A 137 -13.05 -5.49 -2.79
N LEU A 138 -11.80 -5.51 -2.35
CA LEU A 138 -11.40 -5.57 -0.94
C LEU A 138 -10.90 -4.21 -0.42
N PHE A 139 -10.16 -3.51 -1.26
CA PHE A 139 -9.52 -2.24 -0.97
C PHE A 139 -10.24 -1.14 -1.76
N ASP A 140 -11.05 -0.34 -1.08
CA ASP A 140 -11.87 0.71 -1.71
C ASP A 140 -11.17 2.07 -1.80
N SER A 141 -9.96 2.15 -1.30
CA SER A 141 -9.14 3.36 -1.38
C SER A 141 -7.65 3.04 -1.25
N CYS A 142 -6.81 3.91 -1.82
CA CYS A 142 -5.36 3.79 -1.80
C CYS A 142 -4.71 5.15 -1.57
N PHE A 143 -3.79 5.20 -0.62
CA PHE A 143 -2.90 6.34 -0.42
C PHE A 143 -1.45 5.87 -0.47
N ALA A 144 -0.76 6.13 -1.58
CA ALA A 144 0.60 5.67 -1.84
C ALA A 144 1.53 6.88 -2.00
N ILE A 145 2.62 6.91 -1.22
CA ILE A 145 3.58 8.01 -1.22
C ILE A 145 4.94 7.49 -1.70
N SER A 146 5.46 8.08 -2.78
CA SER A 146 6.82 7.82 -3.30
C SER A 146 7.09 6.33 -3.51
N GLY A 147 6.24 5.64 -4.28
CA GLY A 147 6.35 4.22 -4.57
C GLY A 147 6.96 3.90 -5.93
N LEU A 148 7.35 2.64 -6.10
CA LEU A 148 7.71 2.03 -7.38
C LEU A 148 6.57 1.14 -7.85
N TYR A 149 6.19 1.20 -9.12
CA TYR A 149 5.02 0.50 -9.66
C TYR A 149 5.36 -0.39 -10.85
N ASP A 150 6.65 -0.60 -11.09
CA ASP A 150 7.24 -1.46 -12.11
C ASP A 150 8.35 -2.36 -11.52
N ASN A 151 8.99 -3.17 -12.37
CA ASN A 151 9.98 -4.16 -11.94
C ASN A 151 11.43 -3.70 -12.05
N LYS A 152 11.73 -2.55 -12.65
CA LYS A 152 13.07 -2.18 -13.08
C LYS A 152 14.10 -2.15 -11.94
N GLU A 153 13.76 -1.50 -10.81
CA GLU A 153 14.68 -1.33 -9.69
C GLU A 153 15.07 -2.65 -9.02
N PHE A 154 14.11 -3.58 -8.89
CA PHE A 154 14.30 -4.79 -8.10
C PHE A 154 14.56 -6.05 -8.92
N PHE A 155 14.05 -6.12 -10.15
CA PHE A 155 14.16 -7.30 -11.02
C PHE A 155 14.86 -7.01 -12.35
N GLY A 156 15.15 -5.73 -12.68
CA GLY A 156 15.79 -5.36 -13.94
C GLY A 156 14.99 -5.86 -15.15
N ASP A 157 15.64 -6.60 -16.02
CA ASP A 157 15.01 -7.18 -17.21
C ASP A 157 14.21 -8.46 -16.94
N TYR A 158 14.28 -9.01 -15.72
CA TYR A 158 13.50 -10.19 -15.38
C TYR A 158 12.03 -9.84 -15.14
N CYS A 159 11.14 -10.49 -15.89
CA CYS A 159 9.71 -10.31 -15.76
C CYS A 159 8.98 -11.59 -16.18
N ASP A 160 8.70 -12.45 -15.23
CA ASP A 160 7.82 -13.61 -15.41
C ASP A 160 6.35 -13.25 -15.10
N ASP A 161 5.47 -14.24 -15.10
CA ASP A 161 4.04 -14.09 -14.81
C ASP A 161 3.76 -13.47 -13.43
N LEU A 162 4.55 -13.85 -12.42
CA LEU A 162 4.37 -13.33 -11.06
C LEU A 162 4.90 -11.90 -10.93
N VAL A 163 6.06 -11.58 -11.49
CA VAL A 163 6.57 -10.20 -11.52
C VAL A 163 5.60 -9.31 -12.27
N TYR A 164 5.14 -9.73 -13.45
CA TYR A 164 4.13 -9.01 -14.22
C TYR A 164 2.88 -8.70 -13.40
N ASN A 165 2.32 -9.71 -12.71
CA ASN A 165 1.10 -9.58 -11.91
C ASN A 165 1.28 -8.72 -10.64
N ASN A 166 2.52 -8.37 -10.28
CA ASN A 166 2.84 -7.52 -9.13
C ASN A 166 3.36 -6.12 -9.53
N CYS A 167 3.29 -5.78 -10.81
CA CYS A 167 3.71 -4.47 -11.34
C CYS A 167 2.52 -3.73 -11.96
N PRO A 168 1.88 -2.79 -11.26
CA PRO A 168 0.73 -2.03 -11.77
C PRO A 168 0.95 -1.40 -13.14
N CYS A 169 2.14 -0.87 -13.43
CA CYS A 169 2.46 -0.31 -14.75
C CYS A 169 2.32 -1.33 -15.87
N LEU A 170 2.60 -2.61 -15.61
CA LEU A 170 2.58 -3.66 -16.61
C LEU A 170 1.18 -4.24 -16.82
N TYR A 171 0.51 -4.70 -15.74
CA TYR A 171 -0.78 -5.37 -15.91
C TYR A 171 -1.94 -4.40 -16.22
N LEU A 172 -1.92 -3.16 -15.67
CA LEU A 172 -2.95 -2.18 -15.99
C LEU A 172 -2.88 -1.72 -17.45
N GLN A 173 -1.68 -1.63 -18.02
CA GLN A 173 -1.50 -1.33 -19.44
C GLN A 173 -2.23 -2.33 -20.35
N ASN A 174 -2.35 -3.57 -19.92
CA ASN A 174 -3.02 -4.65 -20.65
C ASN A 174 -4.46 -4.92 -20.17
N LEU A 175 -4.98 -4.10 -19.23
CA LEU A 175 -6.36 -4.26 -18.76
C LEU A 175 -7.35 -4.03 -19.91
N PRO A 176 -8.28 -4.99 -20.19
CA PRO A 176 -9.29 -4.82 -21.20
C PRO A 176 -10.18 -3.60 -20.99
N ASP A 177 -10.59 -2.92 -22.06
CA ASP A 177 -11.37 -1.67 -21.95
C ASP A 177 -12.70 -1.84 -21.21
N GLY A 178 -13.37 -2.98 -21.36
CA GLY A 178 -14.62 -3.30 -20.66
C GLY A 178 -14.44 -4.03 -19.33
N HIS A 179 -13.25 -4.04 -18.75
CA HIS A 179 -13.03 -4.75 -17.50
C HIS A 179 -13.76 -4.07 -16.33
N PHE A 180 -14.54 -4.83 -15.55
CA PHE A 180 -15.40 -4.32 -14.50
C PHE A 180 -14.64 -3.63 -13.34
N TYR A 181 -13.37 -3.89 -13.16
CA TYR A 181 -12.53 -3.18 -12.19
C TYR A 181 -12.40 -1.69 -12.51
N LYS A 182 -12.54 -1.27 -13.78
CA LYS A 182 -12.49 0.16 -14.13
C LYS A 182 -13.59 0.96 -13.47
N ASP A 183 -14.81 0.40 -13.41
CA ASP A 183 -15.93 1.06 -12.73
C ASP A 183 -15.66 1.14 -11.22
N MET A 184 -15.03 0.11 -10.64
CA MET A 184 -14.62 0.14 -9.23
C MET A 184 -13.58 1.22 -8.98
N TYR A 185 -12.47 1.24 -9.74
CA TYR A 185 -11.43 2.30 -9.61
C TYR A 185 -12.03 3.70 -9.72
N ASN A 186 -12.96 3.89 -10.67
CA ASN A 186 -13.53 5.20 -10.97
C ASN A 186 -14.60 5.66 -9.96
N SER A 187 -15.14 4.74 -9.16
CA SER A 187 -16.06 5.03 -8.05
C SER A 187 -15.36 5.16 -6.69
N GLN A 188 -14.07 4.85 -6.62
CA GLN A 188 -13.27 4.80 -5.41
C GLN A 188 -12.26 5.95 -5.34
N LYS A 189 -11.55 6.08 -4.22
CA LYS A 189 -10.53 7.10 -4.03
C LYS A 189 -9.13 6.49 -4.03
N SER A 190 -8.34 6.84 -5.02
CA SER A 190 -6.92 6.49 -5.06
C SER A 190 -6.06 7.74 -5.29
N LEU A 191 -5.03 7.87 -4.46
CA LEU A 191 -4.09 8.98 -4.49
C LEU A 191 -2.66 8.45 -4.47
N ILE A 192 -1.87 8.88 -5.44
CA ILE A 192 -0.45 8.61 -5.54
C ILE A 192 0.30 9.94 -5.52
N VAL A 193 1.21 10.10 -4.57
CA VAL A 193 1.99 11.32 -4.37
C VAL A 193 3.47 11.00 -4.52
N CYS A 194 4.22 11.86 -5.21
CA CYS A 194 5.66 11.71 -5.35
C CYS A 194 6.36 13.06 -5.26
N GLY A 195 7.50 13.12 -4.58
CA GLY A 195 8.42 14.26 -4.61
C GLY A 195 9.21 14.31 -5.94
N GLN A 196 10.03 15.34 -6.10
CA GLN A 196 10.93 15.50 -7.24
C GLN A 196 12.36 15.87 -6.79
N GLY A 197 12.64 15.76 -5.50
CA GLY A 197 13.94 16.06 -4.90
C GLY A 197 14.86 14.83 -4.84
N ALA A 198 15.83 14.87 -3.92
CA ALA A 198 16.83 13.82 -3.79
C ALA A 198 16.21 12.46 -3.49
N TRP A 199 16.71 11.42 -4.15
CA TRP A 199 16.31 10.01 -4.02
C TRP A 199 14.90 9.68 -4.57
N GLU A 200 14.24 10.63 -5.24
CA GLU A 200 12.92 10.43 -5.84
C GLU A 200 12.97 10.05 -7.34
N GLU A 201 14.10 10.15 -8.02
CA GLU A 201 14.20 9.99 -9.47
C GLU A 201 13.58 8.69 -10.00
N PRO A 202 13.95 7.47 -9.52
CA PRO A 202 13.36 6.23 -10.03
C PRO A 202 11.87 6.11 -9.66
N LEU A 203 11.48 6.60 -8.49
CA LEU A 203 10.09 6.57 -8.05
C LEU A 203 9.21 7.54 -8.85
N LEU A 204 9.77 8.72 -9.18
CA LEU A 204 9.10 9.72 -10.01
C LEU A 204 8.90 9.20 -11.45
N GLU A 205 9.90 8.54 -12.03
CA GLU A 205 9.77 7.90 -13.34
C GLU A 205 8.67 6.84 -13.34
N SER A 206 8.70 5.95 -12.35
CA SER A 206 7.70 4.89 -12.18
C SER A 206 6.30 5.46 -11.93
N THR A 207 6.17 6.52 -11.12
CA THR A 207 4.91 7.22 -10.87
C THR A 207 4.35 7.85 -12.14
N ARG A 208 5.19 8.49 -12.96
CA ARG A 208 4.76 9.08 -14.26
C ARG A 208 4.33 8.02 -15.25
N TRP A 209 4.98 6.85 -15.24
CA TRP A 209 4.56 5.75 -16.08
C TRP A 209 3.17 5.25 -15.66
N LEU A 210 2.95 5.02 -14.37
CA LEU A 210 1.63 4.60 -13.87
C LEU A 210 0.54 5.65 -14.16
N ASP A 211 0.83 6.95 -13.99
CA ASP A 211 -0.07 8.05 -14.35
C ASP A 211 -0.47 7.98 -15.84
N THR A 212 0.53 7.81 -16.71
CA THR A 212 0.30 7.64 -18.15
C THR A 212 -0.59 6.44 -18.45
N VAL A 213 -0.34 5.29 -17.80
CA VAL A 213 -1.14 4.07 -17.97
C VAL A 213 -2.58 4.30 -17.49
N CYS A 214 -2.76 4.89 -16.31
CA CYS A 214 -4.08 5.20 -15.77
C CYS A 214 -4.86 6.14 -16.70
N CYS A 215 -4.21 7.18 -17.18
CA CYS A 215 -4.82 8.12 -18.14
C CYS A 215 -5.26 7.41 -19.43
N GLN A 216 -4.40 6.61 -20.04
CA GLN A 216 -4.70 5.86 -21.28
C GLN A 216 -5.82 4.85 -21.11
N LYS A 217 -5.95 4.26 -19.92
CA LYS A 217 -6.98 3.27 -19.58
C LYS A 217 -8.28 3.88 -19.04
N GLY A 218 -8.32 5.20 -18.82
CA GLY A 218 -9.46 5.87 -18.21
C GLY A 218 -9.69 5.45 -16.76
N ILE A 219 -8.62 5.26 -16.01
CA ILE A 219 -8.64 4.97 -14.56
C ILE A 219 -8.42 6.28 -13.81
N HIS A 220 -9.35 6.65 -12.93
CA HIS A 220 -9.37 7.94 -12.25
C HIS A 220 -8.56 7.95 -10.95
N THR A 221 -7.28 7.60 -11.02
CA THR A 221 -6.35 7.82 -9.91
C THR A 221 -5.89 9.27 -9.88
N ARG A 222 -5.89 9.87 -8.70
CA ARG A 222 -5.31 11.20 -8.49
C ARG A 222 -3.80 11.09 -8.33
N PHE A 223 -3.05 11.79 -9.17
CA PHE A 223 -1.58 11.88 -9.07
C PHE A 223 -1.19 13.29 -8.64
N GLU A 224 -0.26 13.39 -7.68
CA GLU A 224 0.25 14.65 -7.15
C GLU A 224 1.76 14.63 -7.17
N TYR A 225 2.35 15.66 -7.79
CA TYR A 225 3.80 15.81 -7.90
C TYR A 225 4.24 17.03 -7.08
N TRP A 226 4.96 16.78 -6.00
CA TRP A 226 5.48 17.85 -5.16
C TRP A 226 6.79 18.42 -5.74
N GLY A 227 7.28 19.54 -5.18
CA GLY A 227 8.40 20.29 -5.71
C GLY A 227 9.75 19.55 -5.72
N LYS A 228 10.74 20.16 -6.35
CA LYS A 228 12.12 19.64 -6.43
C LYS A 228 12.87 19.71 -5.09
N ASP A 229 12.33 20.39 -4.12
CA ASP A 229 12.81 20.48 -2.74
C ASP A 229 12.28 19.34 -1.87
N VAL A 230 11.41 18.48 -2.41
CA VAL A 230 10.76 17.38 -1.70
C VAL A 230 11.52 16.09 -1.95
N ASN A 231 12.28 15.68 -0.94
CA ASN A 231 13.13 14.50 -0.97
C ASN A 231 12.39 13.24 -0.50
N HIS A 232 12.96 12.08 -0.79
CA HIS A 232 12.48 10.78 -0.29
C HIS A 232 12.78 10.60 1.20
N ASP A 233 11.97 11.27 2.06
CA ASP A 233 12.22 11.33 3.50
C ASP A 233 10.94 11.55 4.30
N CYS A 234 10.92 11.00 5.52
CA CYS A 234 9.78 11.03 6.44
C CYS A 234 9.18 12.43 6.68
N PRO A 235 9.95 13.52 6.88
CA PRO A 235 9.39 14.85 7.10
C PRO A 235 8.46 15.31 5.96
N TRP A 236 8.73 14.90 4.73
CA TRP A 236 7.87 15.20 3.60
C TRP A 236 6.63 14.32 3.57
N TRP A 237 6.78 13.03 3.88
CA TRP A 237 5.65 12.10 3.95
C TRP A 237 4.65 12.51 5.05
N TYR A 238 5.11 13.06 6.18
CA TYR A 238 4.24 13.61 7.22
C TYR A 238 3.39 14.77 6.68
N LYS A 239 3.99 15.69 5.94
CA LYS A 239 3.27 16.80 5.32
C LYS A 239 2.25 16.31 4.28
N MET A 240 2.60 15.30 3.48
CA MET A 240 1.69 14.69 2.52
C MET A 240 0.50 14.04 3.23
N VAL A 241 0.73 13.31 4.32
CA VAL A 241 -0.34 12.74 5.14
C VAL A 241 -1.27 13.84 5.66
N GLN A 242 -0.74 14.88 6.29
CA GLN A 242 -1.55 15.98 6.81
C GLN A 242 -2.35 16.69 5.71
N THR A 243 -1.77 16.82 4.51
CA THR A 243 -2.42 17.50 3.38
C THR A 243 -3.57 16.69 2.81
N TYR A 244 -3.39 15.37 2.66
CA TYR A 244 -4.33 14.58 1.87
C TYR A 244 -5.25 13.66 2.66
N LEU A 245 -4.93 13.36 3.92
CA LEU A 245 -5.77 12.49 4.74
C LEU A 245 -7.23 12.98 4.86
N PRO A 246 -7.49 14.31 5.00
CA PRO A 246 -8.86 14.83 4.99
C PRO A 246 -9.65 14.52 3.72
N TRP A 247 -8.98 14.43 2.57
CA TRP A 247 -9.64 14.15 1.29
C TRP A 247 -10.31 12.78 1.23
N PHE A 248 -9.77 11.80 1.95
CA PHE A 248 -10.37 10.45 2.00
C PHE A 248 -11.68 10.40 2.82
N LEU A 249 -11.95 11.38 3.68
CA LEU A 249 -13.13 11.43 4.55
C LEU A 249 -14.32 12.18 3.93
N GLY A 250 -14.07 13.03 2.95
CA GLY A 250 -15.10 13.78 2.19
C GLY A 250 -15.43 13.08 0.92
#